data_6bf452fe3daf658d9878ab5f1c8d7bde
#
_entry.id   6bf452fe3daf658d9878ab5f1c8d7bde
#
_cell.length_a   1.000
_cell.length_b   1.000
_cell.length_c   1.000
_cell.angle_alpha   90.00
_cell.angle_beta   90.00
_cell.angle_gamma   90.00
#
_symmetry.space_group_name_H-M   'P 1'
#
loop_
_entity.id
_entity.type
_entity.pdbx_description
1 polymer ?
#
loop_
_entity_poly.entity_id
_entity_poly.type
_entity_poly.pdbx_seq_one_letter_code
_entity_poly.pdbx_strand_id
1 'polypeptide(L)'
;MLAPIEHRIAVELGVRPAQVTAAIALLDEGATVPFISRYRKEATDGLDDTQLRNLEERLTYLRDLEERRTAILASIDEQGKLTPELKAGIEDAETKQRLEDLYLPYKQKRRTKAQIAREAGIEPLALALLQDPNLTPEAEAERFIDADAGFADAKAVLDGARQILMEKFAEDAELLGQLREYLKEHGQLRSTVVDGKEAEGAKFRDWFDFAEPITSMP
;
A
#
# COMPACT_ATOMS: atom_id res chain seq x y z
N MET A 1 -18.62 1.27 6.98
CA MET A 1 -18.10 0.42 8.11
C MET A 1 -18.10 -1.01 7.67
N LEU A 2 -16.98 -1.69 7.72
CA LEU A 2 -16.81 -3.08 7.29
C LEU A 2 -17.59 -4.04 8.23
N ALA A 3 -17.99 -5.19 7.69
CA ALA A 3 -18.61 -6.24 8.48
C ALA A 3 -17.62 -6.80 9.53
N PRO A 4 -18.10 -7.36 10.66
CA PRO A 4 -17.27 -8.04 11.64
C PRO A 4 -16.38 -9.11 11.02
N ILE A 5 -15.20 -9.34 11.62
CA ILE A 5 -14.18 -10.27 11.08
C ILE A 5 -14.79 -11.66 10.82
N GLU A 6 -15.60 -12.16 11.72
CA GLU A 6 -16.25 -13.48 11.61
C GLU A 6 -17.15 -13.59 10.38
N HIS A 7 -17.88 -12.52 10.07
CA HIS A 7 -18.75 -12.48 8.89
C HIS A 7 -17.93 -12.41 7.60
N ARG A 8 -16.84 -11.63 7.57
CA ARG A 8 -15.95 -11.50 6.41
C ARG A 8 -15.31 -12.85 6.08
N ILE A 9 -14.77 -13.54 7.08
CA ILE A 9 -14.18 -14.87 6.93
C ILE A 9 -15.24 -15.89 6.48
N ALA A 10 -16.44 -15.83 7.06
CA ALA A 10 -17.52 -16.76 6.70
C ALA A 10 -17.92 -16.63 5.23
N VAL A 11 -18.01 -15.41 4.71
CA VAL A 11 -18.29 -15.14 3.29
C VAL A 11 -17.16 -15.67 2.40
N GLU A 12 -15.90 -15.40 2.75
CA GLU A 12 -14.73 -15.83 1.99
C GLU A 12 -14.61 -17.36 1.91
N LEU A 13 -14.93 -18.07 3.00
CA LEU A 13 -14.83 -19.53 3.06
C LEU A 13 -16.12 -20.25 2.64
N GLY A 14 -17.20 -19.54 2.37
CA GLY A 14 -18.50 -20.13 2.04
C GLY A 14 -19.11 -20.94 3.19
N VAL A 15 -18.89 -20.52 4.45
CA VAL A 15 -19.38 -21.18 5.67
C VAL A 15 -20.26 -20.25 6.50
N ARG A 16 -20.89 -20.77 7.56
CA ARG A 16 -21.74 -19.96 8.43
C ARG A 16 -20.92 -19.15 9.44
N PRO A 17 -21.29 -17.91 9.76
CA PRO A 17 -20.60 -17.10 10.77
C PRO A 17 -20.44 -17.80 12.12
N ALA A 18 -21.43 -18.59 12.56
CA ALA A 18 -21.36 -19.33 13.81
C ALA A 18 -20.23 -20.37 13.84
N GLN A 19 -19.93 -21.01 12.70
CA GLN A 19 -18.80 -21.95 12.58
C GLN A 19 -17.47 -21.22 12.74
N VAL A 20 -17.35 -20.04 12.13
CA VAL A 20 -16.16 -19.19 12.25
C VAL A 20 -15.97 -18.71 13.68
N THR A 21 -17.02 -18.22 14.32
CA THR A 21 -16.98 -17.76 15.72
C THR A 21 -16.54 -18.89 16.67
N ALA A 22 -17.07 -20.11 16.50
CA ALA A 22 -16.67 -21.24 17.30
C ALA A 22 -15.20 -21.65 17.08
N ALA A 23 -14.74 -21.63 15.83
CA ALA A 23 -13.34 -21.91 15.50
C ALA A 23 -12.38 -20.85 16.09
N ILE A 24 -12.74 -19.55 15.99
CA ILE A 24 -11.97 -18.44 16.57
C ILE A 24 -11.86 -18.62 18.09
N ALA A 25 -12.93 -18.94 18.78
CA ALA A 25 -12.92 -19.16 20.22
C ALA A 25 -11.92 -20.27 20.62
N LEU A 26 -11.91 -21.39 19.88
CA LEU A 26 -10.99 -22.48 20.13
C LEU A 26 -9.52 -22.10 19.87
N LEU A 27 -9.27 -21.33 18.79
CA LEU A 27 -7.92 -20.81 18.47
C LEU A 27 -7.44 -19.83 19.55
N ASP A 28 -8.31 -18.97 20.04
CA ASP A 28 -8.01 -17.99 21.09
C ASP A 28 -7.74 -18.67 22.45
N GLU A 29 -8.33 -19.85 22.71
CA GLU A 29 -8.02 -20.72 23.84
C GLU A 29 -6.69 -21.47 23.68
N GLY A 30 -6.01 -21.33 22.54
CA GLY A 30 -4.71 -21.94 22.25
C GLY A 30 -4.78 -23.32 21.59
N ALA A 31 -5.97 -23.74 21.13
CA ALA A 31 -6.09 -24.96 20.35
C ALA A 31 -5.46 -24.79 18.96
N THR A 32 -4.75 -25.81 18.47
CA THR A 32 -4.15 -25.80 17.13
C THR A 32 -5.14 -26.30 16.08
N VAL A 33 -4.97 -25.87 14.82
CA VAL A 33 -5.79 -26.35 13.69
C VAL A 33 -5.86 -27.88 13.62
N PRO A 34 -4.74 -28.66 13.71
CA PRO A 34 -4.82 -30.10 13.71
C PRO A 34 -5.59 -30.72 14.90
N PHE A 35 -5.58 -30.05 16.04
CA PHE A 35 -6.36 -30.48 17.20
C PHE A 35 -7.86 -30.24 16.97
N ILE A 36 -8.23 -29.07 16.49
CA ILE A 36 -9.62 -28.71 16.22
C ILE A 36 -10.23 -29.65 15.15
N SER A 37 -9.51 -29.85 14.05
CA SER A 37 -10.00 -30.67 12.92
C SER A 37 -10.21 -32.15 13.30
N ARG A 38 -9.45 -32.68 14.29
CA ARG A 38 -9.55 -34.08 14.71
C ARG A 38 -10.48 -34.30 15.89
N TYR A 39 -10.44 -33.40 16.88
CA TYR A 39 -11.02 -33.64 18.19
C TYR A 39 -12.14 -32.69 18.57
N ARG A 40 -12.36 -31.61 17.81
CA ARG A 40 -13.41 -30.60 18.09
C ARG A 40 -14.24 -30.29 16.84
N LYS A 41 -14.38 -31.26 15.96
CA LYS A 41 -15.12 -31.13 14.71
C LYS A 41 -16.61 -30.81 14.94
N GLU A 42 -17.19 -31.34 15.99
CA GLU A 42 -18.57 -31.08 16.41
C GLU A 42 -18.76 -29.62 16.86
N ALA A 43 -17.75 -29.03 17.51
CA ALA A 43 -17.83 -27.64 17.98
C ALA A 43 -17.81 -26.62 16.82
N THR A 44 -17.12 -26.95 15.72
CA THR A 44 -17.03 -26.11 14.52
C THR A 44 -18.06 -26.48 13.46
N ASP A 45 -18.99 -27.38 13.80
CA ASP A 45 -20.03 -27.88 12.90
C ASP A 45 -19.46 -28.35 11.54
N GLY A 46 -18.38 -29.12 11.62
CA GLY A 46 -17.80 -29.87 10.52
C GLY A 46 -16.77 -29.15 9.67
N LEU A 47 -16.18 -28.02 10.11
CA LEU A 47 -15.06 -27.40 9.37
C LEU A 47 -13.91 -28.40 9.20
N ASP A 48 -13.39 -28.49 7.97
CA ASP A 48 -12.26 -29.35 7.66
C ASP A 48 -10.90 -28.65 7.93
N ASP A 49 -9.81 -29.41 7.79
CA ASP A 49 -8.43 -28.91 8.05
C ASP A 49 -8.06 -27.76 7.13
N THR A 50 -8.48 -27.79 5.85
CA THR A 50 -8.17 -26.74 4.87
C THR A 50 -8.93 -25.45 5.21
N GLN A 51 -10.22 -25.58 5.54
CA GLN A 51 -11.05 -24.43 5.96
C GLN A 51 -10.50 -23.80 7.25
N LEU A 52 -10.06 -24.61 8.22
CA LEU A 52 -9.50 -24.11 9.47
C LEU A 52 -8.14 -23.43 9.28
N ARG A 53 -7.27 -23.92 8.38
CA ARG A 53 -6.00 -23.24 8.04
C ARG A 53 -6.24 -21.90 7.38
N ASN A 54 -7.12 -21.88 6.39
CA ASN A 54 -7.48 -20.63 5.70
C ASN A 54 -8.13 -19.63 6.67
N LEU A 55 -8.96 -20.12 7.61
CA LEU A 55 -9.56 -19.29 8.66
C LEU A 55 -8.48 -18.70 9.58
N GLU A 56 -7.54 -19.49 10.07
CA GLU A 56 -6.45 -19.05 10.96
C GLU A 56 -5.58 -17.98 10.29
N GLU A 57 -5.16 -18.22 9.03
CA GLU A 57 -4.39 -17.26 8.24
C GLU A 57 -5.16 -15.96 8.03
N ARG A 58 -6.44 -16.09 7.65
CA ARG A 58 -7.28 -14.92 7.38
C ARG A 58 -7.60 -14.12 8.64
N LEU A 59 -7.82 -14.82 9.75
CA LEU A 59 -8.06 -14.21 11.06
C LEU A 59 -6.84 -13.37 11.49
N THR A 60 -5.66 -13.94 11.38
CA THR A 60 -4.41 -13.23 11.70
C THR A 60 -4.26 -11.98 10.84
N TYR A 61 -4.44 -12.09 9.53
CA TYR A 61 -4.38 -10.95 8.62
C TYR A 61 -5.38 -9.85 8.97
N LEU A 62 -6.65 -10.21 9.24
CA LEU A 62 -7.69 -9.23 9.52
C LEU A 62 -7.51 -8.56 10.89
N ARG A 63 -7.05 -9.29 11.90
CA ARG A 63 -6.70 -8.71 13.21
C ARG A 63 -5.58 -7.70 13.10
N ASP A 64 -4.50 -8.04 12.39
CA ASP A 64 -3.39 -7.13 12.11
C ASP A 64 -3.85 -5.89 11.32
N LEU A 65 -4.80 -6.06 10.39
CA LEU A 65 -5.37 -4.95 9.62
C LEU A 65 -6.13 -3.98 10.52
N GLU A 66 -6.97 -4.49 11.44
CA GLU A 66 -7.75 -3.65 12.36
C GLU A 66 -6.85 -2.97 13.41
N GLU A 67 -5.84 -3.66 13.94
CA GLU A 67 -4.84 -3.05 14.82
C GLU A 67 -4.11 -1.91 14.11
N ARG A 68 -3.66 -2.17 12.88
CA ARG A 68 -2.98 -1.16 12.06
C ARG A 68 -3.88 0.03 11.74
N ARG A 69 -5.16 -0.21 11.42
CA ARG A 69 -6.17 0.83 11.19
C ARG A 69 -6.32 1.74 12.40
N THR A 70 -6.45 1.16 13.57
CA THR A 70 -6.57 1.89 14.83
C THR A 70 -5.35 2.77 15.08
N ALA A 71 -4.15 2.23 14.89
CA ALA A 71 -2.91 2.97 15.05
C ALA A 71 -2.78 4.14 14.06
N ILE A 72 -3.20 3.94 12.81
CA ILE A 72 -3.18 5.00 11.78
C ILE A 72 -4.16 6.11 12.10
N LEU A 73 -5.40 5.77 12.47
CA LEU A 73 -6.40 6.76 12.87
C LEU A 73 -5.91 7.62 14.04
N ALA A 74 -5.37 6.99 15.08
CA ALA A 74 -4.80 7.70 16.23
C ALA A 74 -3.65 8.61 15.80
N SER A 75 -2.73 8.13 14.97
CA SER A 75 -1.58 8.93 14.50
C SER A 75 -1.97 10.15 13.68
N ILE A 76 -3.02 10.05 12.85
CA ILE A 76 -3.51 11.18 12.04
C ILE A 76 -4.30 12.15 12.90
N ASP A 77 -5.07 11.64 13.86
CA ASP A 77 -5.85 12.46 14.80
C ASP A 77 -4.93 13.30 15.71
N GLU A 78 -3.87 12.70 16.26
CA GLU A 78 -2.82 13.41 17.01
C GLU A 78 -2.16 14.54 16.23
N GLN A 79 -2.10 14.44 14.89
CA GLN A 79 -1.60 15.50 14.02
C GLN A 79 -2.66 16.58 13.72
N GLY A 80 -3.91 16.42 14.18
CA GLY A 80 -5.02 17.31 13.87
C GLY A 80 -5.43 17.33 12.41
N LYS A 81 -5.15 16.25 11.66
CA LYS A 81 -5.37 16.14 10.21
C LYS A 81 -6.47 15.15 9.82
N LEU A 82 -7.14 14.54 10.79
CA LEU A 82 -8.17 13.54 10.53
C LEU A 82 -9.50 14.21 10.13
N THR A 83 -9.75 14.29 8.82
CA THR A 83 -11.05 14.77 8.30
C THR A 83 -12.09 13.63 8.30
N PRO A 84 -13.40 13.95 8.29
CA PRO A 84 -14.45 12.93 8.19
C PRO A 84 -14.33 12.02 6.96
N GLU A 85 -13.95 12.59 5.81
CA GLU A 85 -13.76 11.87 4.55
C GLU A 85 -12.58 10.91 4.63
N LEU A 86 -11.44 11.37 5.17
CA LEU A 86 -10.26 10.54 5.38
C LEU A 86 -10.54 9.40 6.35
N LYS A 87 -11.24 9.71 7.46
CA LYS A 87 -11.65 8.71 8.43
C LYS A 87 -12.51 7.62 7.77
N ALA A 88 -13.52 8.01 7.01
CA ALA A 88 -14.37 7.07 6.28
C ALA A 88 -13.56 6.21 5.31
N GLY A 89 -12.64 6.81 4.53
CA GLY A 89 -11.76 6.08 3.61
C GLY A 89 -10.85 5.07 4.32
N ILE A 90 -10.31 5.42 5.49
CA ILE A 90 -9.49 4.53 6.31
C ILE A 90 -10.34 3.41 6.92
N GLU A 91 -11.55 3.72 7.41
CA GLU A 91 -12.49 2.74 7.99
C GLU A 91 -12.97 1.72 6.95
N ASP A 92 -13.10 2.12 5.68
CA ASP A 92 -13.57 1.27 4.58
C ASP A 92 -12.42 0.57 3.81
N ALA A 93 -11.15 0.81 4.17
CA ALA A 93 -10.01 0.16 3.52
C ALA A 93 -9.98 -1.35 3.82
N GLU A 94 -10.18 -2.20 2.83
CA GLU A 94 -10.27 -3.66 2.97
C GLU A 94 -8.92 -4.37 3.00
N THR A 95 -7.84 -3.68 2.61
CA THR A 95 -6.49 -4.24 2.51
C THR A 95 -5.46 -3.39 3.25
N LYS A 96 -4.40 -4.04 3.76
CA LYS A 96 -3.24 -3.33 4.34
C LYS A 96 -2.63 -2.35 3.34
N GLN A 97 -2.58 -2.71 2.05
CA GLN A 97 -2.04 -1.86 1.01
C GLN A 97 -2.83 -0.54 0.87
N ARG A 98 -4.17 -0.63 0.76
CA ARG A 98 -5.02 0.58 0.66
C ARG A 98 -4.89 1.44 1.91
N LEU A 99 -4.82 0.81 3.08
CA LEU A 99 -4.65 1.49 4.36
C LEU A 99 -3.32 2.26 4.44
N GLU A 100 -2.22 1.64 4.03
CA GLU A 100 -0.90 2.29 3.99
C GLU A 100 -0.85 3.42 2.95
N ASP A 101 -1.49 3.27 1.79
CA ASP A 101 -1.57 4.33 0.78
C ASP A 101 -2.26 5.59 1.32
N LEU A 102 -3.38 5.42 2.03
CA LEU A 102 -4.09 6.53 2.68
C LEU A 102 -3.26 7.18 3.79
N TYR A 103 -2.37 6.43 4.44
CA TYR A 103 -1.51 6.91 5.50
C TYR A 103 -0.24 7.61 4.99
N LEU A 104 0.23 7.32 3.76
CA LEU A 104 1.51 7.83 3.23
C LEU A 104 1.71 9.34 3.41
N PRO A 105 0.72 10.23 3.15
CA PRO A 105 0.89 11.68 3.31
C PRO A 105 1.10 12.12 4.76
N TYR A 106 0.66 11.30 5.73
CA TYR A 106 0.66 11.60 7.17
C TYR A 106 1.78 10.91 7.93
N LYS A 107 2.47 9.96 7.26
CA LYS A 107 3.58 9.23 7.86
C LYS A 107 4.73 10.18 8.17
N GLN A 108 5.23 10.13 9.40
CA GLN A 108 6.42 10.91 9.77
C GLN A 108 7.62 10.50 8.92
N LYS A 109 8.18 11.47 8.21
CA LYS A 109 9.32 11.29 7.32
C LYS A 109 10.52 12.08 7.83
N ARG A 110 11.70 11.65 7.46
CA ARG A 110 12.87 12.52 7.53
C ARG A 110 12.68 13.68 6.55
N ARG A 111 13.35 14.83 6.82
CA ARG A 111 13.31 15.99 5.94
C ARG A 111 13.69 15.59 4.50
N THR A 112 12.70 15.64 3.59
CA THR A 112 12.85 15.24 2.18
C THR A 112 13.30 16.43 1.33
N LYS A 113 13.78 16.16 0.11
CA LYS A 113 14.07 17.24 -0.86
C LYS A 113 12.82 18.05 -1.19
N ALA A 114 11.66 17.40 -1.27
CA ALA A 114 10.38 18.08 -1.47
C ALA A 114 10.05 19.01 -0.29
N GLN A 115 10.29 18.55 0.93
CA GLN A 115 10.08 19.38 2.12
C GLN A 115 11.00 20.61 2.12
N ILE A 116 12.29 20.46 1.77
CA ILE A 116 13.22 21.59 1.63
C ILE A 116 12.74 22.58 0.58
N ALA A 117 12.24 22.11 -0.55
CA ALA A 117 11.70 22.97 -1.60
C ALA A 117 10.41 23.70 -1.18
N ARG A 118 9.53 23.05 -0.39
CA ARG A 118 8.35 23.71 0.19
C ARG A 118 8.74 24.80 1.18
N GLU A 119 9.70 24.52 2.06
CA GLU A 119 10.24 25.50 3.02
C GLU A 119 10.85 26.73 2.32
N ALA A 120 11.42 26.54 1.12
CA ALA A 120 11.89 27.62 0.26
C ALA A 120 10.79 28.31 -0.57
N GLY A 121 9.52 27.95 -0.38
CA GLY A 121 8.39 28.60 -1.06
C GLY A 121 8.18 28.19 -2.52
N ILE A 122 8.73 27.06 -2.98
CA ILE A 122 8.64 26.64 -4.40
C ILE A 122 7.32 25.93 -4.73
N GLU A 123 6.53 25.52 -3.74
CA GLU A 123 5.27 24.78 -3.97
C GLU A 123 4.27 25.49 -4.91
N PRO A 124 4.04 26.81 -4.82
CA PRO A 124 3.15 27.49 -5.77
C PRO A 124 3.59 27.35 -7.24
N LEU A 125 4.89 27.38 -7.52
CA LEU A 125 5.43 27.13 -8.85
C LEU A 125 5.12 25.71 -9.32
N ALA A 126 5.40 24.70 -8.48
CA ALA A 126 5.13 23.30 -8.79
C ALA A 126 3.66 23.07 -9.16
N LEU A 127 2.73 23.65 -8.40
CA LEU A 127 1.30 23.52 -8.64
C LEU A 127 0.86 24.30 -9.89
N ALA A 128 1.39 25.50 -10.14
CA ALA A 128 1.09 26.28 -11.33
C ALA A 128 1.51 25.54 -12.61
N LEU A 129 2.73 25.00 -12.65
CA LEU A 129 3.23 24.23 -13.78
C LEU A 129 2.43 22.93 -14.01
N LEU A 130 1.91 22.32 -12.96
CA LEU A 130 1.04 21.15 -13.08
C LEU A 130 -0.35 21.52 -13.67
N GLN A 131 -0.88 22.70 -13.33
CA GLN A 131 -2.21 23.12 -13.74
C GLN A 131 -2.26 23.71 -15.15
N ASP A 132 -1.21 24.42 -15.56
CA ASP A 132 -1.15 25.08 -16.88
C ASP A 132 0.07 24.62 -17.68
N PRO A 133 -0.11 23.72 -18.66
CA PRO A 133 0.98 23.21 -19.50
C PRO A 133 1.52 24.26 -20.51
N ASN A 134 0.90 25.45 -20.62
CA ASN A 134 1.36 26.51 -21.52
C ASN A 134 2.39 27.44 -20.85
N LEU A 135 2.59 27.33 -19.55
CA LEU A 135 3.63 28.09 -18.86
C LEU A 135 5.02 27.66 -19.33
N THR A 136 5.93 28.65 -19.44
CA THR A 136 7.34 28.38 -19.71
C THR A 136 8.05 28.14 -18.37
N PRO A 137 8.44 26.90 -18.04
CA PRO A 137 8.94 26.56 -16.71
C PRO A 137 10.14 27.41 -16.27
N GLU A 138 11.08 27.66 -17.17
CA GLU A 138 12.29 28.43 -16.89
C GLU A 138 11.96 29.87 -16.51
N ALA A 139 11.04 30.51 -17.25
CA ALA A 139 10.64 31.90 -16.99
C ALA A 139 9.88 32.05 -15.66
N GLU A 140 9.01 31.08 -15.35
CA GLU A 140 8.31 31.09 -14.07
C GLU A 140 9.23 30.80 -12.88
N ALA A 141 10.25 29.94 -13.06
CA ALA A 141 11.22 29.61 -12.03
C ALA A 141 12.10 30.78 -11.59
N GLU A 142 12.36 31.75 -12.47
CA GLU A 142 13.20 32.94 -12.16
C GLU A 142 12.68 33.71 -10.93
N ARG A 143 11.38 33.72 -10.70
CA ARG A 143 10.74 34.41 -9.58
C ARG A 143 10.95 33.74 -8.21
N PHE A 144 11.45 32.51 -8.22
CA PHE A 144 11.64 31.67 -7.03
C PHE A 144 13.12 31.41 -6.72
N ILE A 145 14.05 32.07 -7.42
CA ILE A 145 15.47 31.94 -7.17
C ILE A 145 15.80 32.51 -5.79
N ASP A 146 16.37 31.67 -4.93
CA ASP A 146 16.84 32.04 -3.59
C ASP A 146 18.14 31.26 -3.30
N ALA A 147 19.27 31.94 -3.45
CA ALA A 147 20.59 31.33 -3.24
C ALA A 147 20.83 30.96 -1.75
N ASP A 148 20.25 31.72 -0.82
CA ASP A 148 20.40 31.48 0.62
C ASP A 148 19.62 30.22 1.05
N ALA A 149 18.50 29.95 0.39
CA ALA A 149 17.73 28.73 0.59
C ALA A 149 18.29 27.52 -0.20
N GLY A 150 19.37 27.71 -0.99
CA GLY A 150 20.01 26.65 -1.77
C GLY A 150 19.45 26.48 -3.20
N PHE A 151 18.65 27.43 -3.69
CA PHE A 151 18.04 27.45 -5.02
C PHE A 151 18.60 28.63 -5.85
N ALA A 152 19.90 28.54 -6.18
CA ALA A 152 20.67 29.65 -6.73
C ALA A 152 20.36 29.97 -8.22
N ASP A 153 19.67 29.10 -8.93
CA ASP A 153 19.29 29.28 -10.33
C ASP A 153 17.96 28.60 -10.68
N ALA A 154 17.41 28.93 -11.84
CA ALA A 154 16.14 28.38 -12.31
C ALA A 154 16.16 26.83 -12.39
N LYS A 155 17.28 26.22 -12.69
CA LYS A 155 17.42 24.77 -12.76
C LYS A 155 17.26 24.13 -11.37
N ALA A 156 17.86 24.70 -10.34
CA ALA A 156 17.72 24.24 -8.95
C ALA A 156 16.27 24.39 -8.48
N VAL A 157 15.61 25.52 -8.82
CA VAL A 157 14.20 25.79 -8.52
C VAL A 157 13.30 24.76 -9.19
N LEU A 158 13.51 24.48 -10.47
CA LEU A 158 12.72 23.46 -11.21
C LEU A 158 12.97 22.06 -10.69
N ASP A 159 14.18 21.72 -10.25
CA ASP A 159 14.44 20.45 -9.57
C ASP A 159 13.67 20.36 -8.25
N GLY A 160 13.63 21.44 -7.47
CA GLY A 160 12.80 21.54 -6.27
C GLY A 160 11.30 21.34 -6.56
N ALA A 161 10.77 22.03 -7.57
CA ALA A 161 9.39 21.86 -8.00
C ALA A 161 9.10 20.40 -8.44
N ARG A 162 10.01 19.79 -9.17
CA ARG A 162 9.92 18.38 -9.56
C ARG A 162 9.87 17.45 -8.34
N GLN A 163 10.71 17.69 -7.33
CA GLN A 163 10.68 16.87 -6.10
C GLN A 163 9.33 16.97 -5.37
N ILE A 164 8.71 18.16 -5.35
CA ILE A 164 7.37 18.36 -4.78
C ILE A 164 6.32 17.56 -5.54
N LEU A 165 6.32 17.62 -6.88
CA LEU A 165 5.38 16.87 -7.71
C LEU A 165 5.58 15.36 -7.62
N MET A 166 6.83 14.91 -7.58
CA MET A 166 7.15 13.49 -7.38
C MET A 166 6.58 12.97 -6.06
N GLU A 167 6.77 13.71 -4.96
CA GLU A 167 6.21 13.35 -3.66
C GLU A 167 4.68 13.37 -3.70
N LYS A 168 4.07 14.41 -4.28
CA LYS A 168 2.61 14.51 -4.44
C LYS A 168 2.02 13.29 -5.15
N PHE A 169 2.59 12.87 -6.27
CA PHE A 169 2.10 11.71 -7.02
C PHE A 169 2.37 10.38 -6.31
N ALA A 170 3.53 10.26 -5.65
CA ALA A 170 3.87 9.05 -4.90
C ALA A 170 3.01 8.86 -3.63
N GLU A 171 2.30 9.88 -3.19
CA GLU A 171 1.42 9.86 -2.01
C GLU A 171 -0.06 9.93 -2.35
N ASP A 172 -0.40 9.94 -3.62
CA ASP A 172 -1.77 9.90 -4.09
C ASP A 172 -2.28 8.45 -4.08
N ALA A 173 -3.07 8.12 -3.05
CA ALA A 173 -3.58 6.77 -2.85
C ALA A 173 -4.50 6.29 -3.99
N GLU A 174 -5.21 7.19 -4.65
CA GLU A 174 -6.08 6.86 -5.78
C GLU A 174 -5.25 6.55 -7.02
N LEU A 175 -4.28 7.41 -7.35
CA LEU A 175 -3.35 7.20 -8.46
C LEU A 175 -2.56 5.88 -8.27
N LEU A 176 -2.06 5.63 -7.07
CA LEU A 176 -1.34 4.38 -6.76
C LEU A 176 -2.23 3.15 -6.95
N GLY A 177 -3.50 3.23 -6.53
CA GLY A 177 -4.49 2.17 -6.75
C GLY A 177 -4.69 1.88 -8.24
N GLN A 178 -4.96 2.93 -9.03
CA GLN A 178 -5.16 2.81 -10.49
C GLN A 178 -3.92 2.25 -11.21
N LEU A 179 -2.71 2.70 -10.84
CA LEU A 179 -1.47 2.20 -11.42
C LEU A 179 -1.23 0.71 -11.10
N ARG A 180 -1.58 0.24 -9.90
CA ARG A 180 -1.48 -1.18 -9.54
C ARG A 180 -2.44 -2.05 -10.36
N GLU A 181 -3.70 -1.64 -10.49
CA GLU A 181 -4.65 -2.38 -11.31
C GLU A 181 -4.22 -2.39 -12.79
N TYR A 182 -3.77 -1.25 -13.32
CA TYR A 182 -3.22 -1.20 -14.67
C TYR A 182 -2.02 -2.14 -14.86
N LEU A 183 -1.08 -2.14 -13.90
CA LEU A 183 0.08 -3.03 -13.93
C LEU A 183 -0.31 -4.50 -13.82
N LYS A 184 -1.30 -4.82 -12.99
CA LYS A 184 -1.82 -6.18 -12.83
C LYS A 184 -2.45 -6.71 -14.13
N GLU A 185 -3.20 -5.85 -14.84
CA GLU A 185 -3.87 -6.22 -16.09
C GLU A 185 -2.94 -6.27 -17.30
N HIS A 186 -1.95 -5.36 -17.37
CA HIS A 186 -1.13 -5.16 -18.58
C HIS A 186 0.36 -5.42 -18.35
N GLY A 187 0.78 -5.61 -17.11
CA GLY A 187 2.18 -5.78 -16.77
C GLY A 187 2.74 -7.12 -17.22
N GLN A 188 4.06 -7.13 -17.42
CA GLN A 188 4.83 -8.34 -17.71
C GLN A 188 5.93 -8.49 -16.66
N LEU A 189 6.09 -9.70 -16.13
CA LEU A 189 7.31 -10.09 -15.42
C LEU A 189 8.36 -10.47 -16.43
N ARG A 190 9.51 -9.82 -16.38
CA ARG A 190 10.64 -10.11 -17.27
C ARG A 190 11.89 -10.41 -16.44
N SER A 191 12.60 -11.46 -16.83
CA SER A 191 13.91 -11.81 -16.30
C SER A 191 14.90 -11.92 -17.45
N THR A 192 16.07 -11.29 -17.30
CA THR A 192 17.18 -11.39 -18.25
C THR A 192 18.46 -11.67 -17.49
N VAL A 193 19.36 -12.45 -18.07
CA VAL A 193 20.69 -12.66 -17.50
C VAL A 193 21.49 -11.35 -17.54
N VAL A 194 22.28 -11.11 -16.50
CA VAL A 194 23.24 -10.00 -16.48
C VAL A 194 24.41 -10.35 -17.39
N ASP A 195 24.80 -9.41 -18.25
CA ASP A 195 25.90 -9.60 -19.21
C ASP A 195 27.18 -10.14 -18.52
N GLY A 196 27.71 -11.22 -19.07
CA GLY A 196 28.91 -11.88 -18.55
C GLY A 196 28.67 -12.80 -17.32
N LYS A 197 27.42 -13.01 -16.91
CA LYS A 197 27.05 -13.89 -15.78
C LYS A 197 26.38 -15.21 -16.21
N GLU A 198 26.40 -15.54 -17.48
CA GLU A 198 25.75 -16.72 -18.05
C GLU A 198 26.30 -18.03 -17.43
N ALA A 199 27.64 -18.09 -17.21
CA ALA A 199 28.27 -19.27 -16.62
C ALA A 199 27.94 -19.43 -15.13
N GLU A 200 27.96 -18.34 -14.36
CA GLU A 200 27.61 -18.35 -12.92
C GLU A 200 26.13 -18.67 -12.73
N GLY A 201 25.28 -18.16 -13.60
CA GLY A 201 23.82 -18.33 -13.58
C GLY A 201 23.31 -19.58 -14.25
N ALA A 202 24.16 -20.50 -14.75
CA ALA A 202 23.79 -21.61 -15.61
C ALA A 202 22.62 -22.47 -15.09
N LYS A 203 22.46 -22.62 -13.77
CA LYS A 203 21.34 -23.34 -13.13
C LYS A 203 19.97 -22.62 -13.31
N PHE A 204 19.99 -21.35 -13.68
CA PHE A 204 18.79 -20.53 -13.94
C PHE A 204 18.60 -20.23 -15.42
N ARG A 205 19.15 -21.04 -16.32
CA ARG A 205 19.15 -20.80 -17.77
C ARG A 205 17.75 -20.55 -18.34
N ASP A 206 16.73 -21.21 -17.81
CA ASP A 206 15.35 -21.06 -18.26
C ASP A 206 14.78 -19.64 -18.00
N TRP A 207 15.43 -18.87 -17.14
CA TRP A 207 15.06 -17.50 -16.76
C TRP A 207 15.93 -16.42 -17.42
N PHE A 208 16.87 -16.81 -18.31
CA PHE A 208 17.80 -15.87 -18.94
C PHE A 208 17.14 -14.93 -19.95
N ASP A 209 16.04 -15.35 -20.55
CA ASP A 209 15.18 -14.54 -21.40
C ASP A 209 13.73 -14.99 -21.18
N PHE A 210 13.17 -14.59 -20.05
CA PHE A 210 11.81 -14.94 -19.64
C PHE A 210 10.94 -13.70 -19.65
N ALA A 211 9.73 -13.80 -20.19
CA ALA A 211 8.73 -12.75 -20.13
C ALA A 211 7.33 -13.39 -20.15
N GLU A 212 6.54 -13.13 -19.12
CA GLU A 212 5.13 -13.53 -19.04
C GLU A 212 4.24 -12.41 -18.52
N PRO A 213 2.97 -12.32 -18.98
CA PRO A 213 1.99 -11.42 -18.38
C PRO A 213 1.78 -11.75 -16.89
N ILE A 214 1.65 -10.71 -16.05
CA ILE A 214 1.37 -10.90 -14.61
C ILE A 214 0.07 -11.67 -14.41
N THR A 215 -0.92 -11.51 -15.31
CA THR A 215 -2.21 -12.21 -15.27
C THR A 215 -2.12 -13.72 -15.47
N SER A 216 -1.02 -14.24 -16.04
CA SER A 216 -0.82 -15.68 -16.24
C SER A 216 -0.10 -16.36 -15.06
N MET A 217 0.32 -15.59 -14.08
CA MET A 217 1.01 -16.12 -12.90
C MET A 217 0.02 -16.68 -11.88
N PRO A 218 0.35 -17.81 -11.23
CA PRO A 218 -0.50 -18.43 -10.21
C PRO A 218 -0.62 -17.59 -8.94
#